data_0a044e9a9249adb68bee3140e8584af8
#
_entry.id   0a044e9a9249adb68bee3140e8584af8
#
_cell.length_a   1.000
_cell.length_b   1.000
_cell.length_c   1.000
_cell.angle_alpha   90.00
_cell.angle_beta   90.00
_cell.angle_gamma   90.00
#
_symmetry.space_group_name_H-M   'P 1'
#
loop_
_entity.id
_entity.type
_entity.pdbx_description
1 polymer ?
#
loop_
_entity_poly.entity_id
_entity_poly.type
_entity_poly.pdbx_seq_one_letter_code
_entity_poly.pdbx_strand_id
1 'polypeptide(L)'
;AGSIKHGLEIMGLALVDVHANTCMMLRAHQTPSTKELKLRDMNQVKHYIDVISCYKKDLRKVTDVIVADAFFSIRTFVDGIKEHEFHLVSRFRDTADLHYVYTGPRSKKPGRPKMLDGKIGYKELDFTRMEKLHIEGLEGSAYTLIAYSKALKQKVRLVIWIMPNGKHKLFFSTKTSMSGEDVLYIYRSRFQIEFCFRDAKQFTGLTHCQARHKNQLDFSYNASF
;
A
#
# COMPACT_ATOMS: atom_id res chain seq x y z
N ALA A 1 -28.96 -8.98 8.98
CA ALA A 1 -28.60 -8.90 7.57
C ALA A 1 -28.50 -7.42 7.18
N GLY A 2 -27.30 -6.93 6.85
CA GLY A 2 -27.10 -5.54 6.40
C GLY A 2 -27.73 -5.33 5.03
N SER A 3 -28.44 -4.22 4.85
CA SER A 3 -28.98 -3.83 3.55
C SER A 3 -27.85 -3.54 2.59
N ILE A 4 -27.92 -4.09 1.37
CA ILE A 4 -27.00 -3.76 0.28
C ILE A 4 -27.28 -2.29 -0.09
N LYS A 5 -26.29 -1.41 0.17
CA LYS A 5 -26.36 -0.02 -0.28
C LYS A 5 -25.77 0.07 -1.69
N HIS A 6 -26.56 0.55 -2.64
CA HIS A 6 -26.03 0.90 -3.94
C HIS A 6 -25.31 2.25 -3.86
N GLY A 7 -24.09 2.31 -4.36
CA GLY A 7 -23.27 3.52 -4.36
C GLY A 7 -22.25 3.49 -5.49
N LEU A 8 -21.65 4.64 -5.77
CA LEU A 8 -20.53 4.76 -6.70
C LEU A 8 -19.23 4.68 -5.90
N GLU A 9 -18.35 3.82 -6.34
CA GLU A 9 -16.99 3.73 -5.79
C GLU A 9 -16.08 4.70 -6.55
N ILE A 10 -15.27 5.46 -5.80
CA ILE A 10 -14.32 6.41 -6.35
C ILE A 10 -12.92 6.00 -5.91
N MET A 11 -12.03 5.81 -6.87
CA MET A 11 -10.59 5.73 -6.65
C MET A 11 -10.02 7.14 -6.64
N GLY A 12 -9.26 7.49 -5.59
CA GLY A 12 -8.47 8.72 -5.53
C GLY A 12 -6.99 8.44 -5.80
N LEU A 13 -6.38 9.22 -6.67
CA LEU A 13 -4.94 9.33 -6.83
C LEU A 13 -4.51 10.67 -6.26
N ALA A 14 -3.69 10.65 -5.21
CA ALA A 14 -3.30 11.85 -4.49
C ALA A 14 -1.78 11.90 -4.27
N LEU A 15 -1.24 13.09 -4.21
CA LEU A 15 0.12 13.35 -3.77
C LEU A 15 0.09 13.72 -2.29
N VAL A 16 0.91 13.04 -1.49
CA VAL A 16 1.03 13.28 -0.06
C VAL A 16 2.41 13.84 0.23
N ASP A 17 2.46 15.04 0.82
CA ASP A 17 3.68 15.56 1.43
C ASP A 17 3.81 14.97 2.83
N VAL A 18 4.81 14.09 3.00
CA VAL A 18 5.04 13.37 4.25
C VAL A 18 5.52 14.31 5.36
N HIS A 19 6.31 15.35 5.00
CA HIS A 19 6.88 16.31 5.97
C HIS A 19 5.85 17.34 6.40
N ALA A 20 5.12 17.91 5.44
CA ALA A 20 4.05 18.89 5.72
C ALA A 20 2.78 18.21 6.25
N ASN A 21 2.70 16.87 6.17
CA ASN A 21 1.52 16.09 6.54
C ASN A 21 0.25 16.58 5.85
N THR A 22 0.35 16.88 4.56
CA THR A 22 -0.72 17.39 3.72
C THR A 22 -0.95 16.48 2.51
N CYS A 23 -2.10 16.61 1.88
CA CYS A 23 -2.49 15.81 0.72
C CYS A 23 -3.16 16.69 -0.32
N MET A 24 -2.79 16.49 -1.57
CA MET A 24 -3.43 17.10 -2.73
C MET A 24 -3.98 16.01 -3.64
N MET A 25 -5.28 16.03 -3.90
CA MET A 25 -5.88 15.11 -4.86
C MET A 25 -5.44 15.49 -6.27
N LEU A 26 -4.84 14.53 -6.98
CA LEU A 26 -4.45 14.72 -8.38
C LEU A 26 -5.58 14.34 -9.32
N ARG A 27 -6.27 13.25 -8.99
CA ARG A 27 -7.36 12.75 -9.83
C ARG A 27 -8.29 11.82 -9.03
N ALA A 28 -9.59 11.97 -9.28
CA ALA A 28 -10.60 11.02 -8.84
C ALA A 28 -11.19 10.28 -10.05
N HIS A 29 -11.28 8.97 -9.96
CA HIS A 29 -11.85 8.11 -11.00
C HIS A 29 -13.00 7.29 -10.43
N GLN A 30 -14.12 7.24 -11.15
CA GLN A 30 -15.15 6.28 -10.81
C GLN A 30 -14.64 4.86 -11.11
N THR A 31 -14.65 3.99 -10.10
CA THR A 31 -14.35 2.57 -10.29
C THR A 31 -15.50 1.93 -11.08
N PRO A 32 -15.23 1.30 -12.25
CA PRO A 32 -16.26 0.61 -13.01
C PRO A 32 -16.85 -0.56 -12.22
N SER A 33 -18.11 -0.86 -12.44
CA SER A 33 -18.75 -2.02 -11.81
C SER A 33 -18.06 -3.35 -12.22
N THR A 34 -18.20 -4.37 -11.39
CA THR A 34 -17.64 -5.71 -11.70
C THR A 34 -18.14 -6.24 -13.05
N LYS A 35 -19.37 -5.90 -13.44
CA LYS A 35 -19.95 -6.30 -14.73
C LYS A 35 -19.24 -5.58 -15.89
N GLU A 36 -19.01 -4.29 -15.79
CA GLU A 36 -18.29 -3.51 -16.80
C GLU A 36 -16.83 -3.94 -16.92
N LEU A 37 -16.17 -4.23 -15.81
CA LEU A 37 -14.79 -4.73 -15.81
C LEU A 37 -14.69 -6.08 -16.52
N LYS A 38 -15.62 -7.02 -16.24
CA LYS A 38 -15.66 -8.33 -16.92
C LYS A 38 -15.87 -8.19 -18.44
N LEU A 39 -16.70 -7.26 -18.89
CA LEU A 39 -16.90 -6.99 -20.32
C LEU A 39 -15.63 -6.51 -21.03
N ARG A 40 -14.68 -5.96 -20.29
CA ARG A 40 -13.37 -5.48 -20.79
C ARG A 40 -12.24 -6.46 -20.53
N ASP A 41 -12.52 -7.68 -20.10
CA ASP A 41 -11.53 -8.67 -19.64
C ASP A 41 -10.57 -8.09 -18.57
N MET A 42 -11.13 -7.34 -17.65
CA MET A 42 -10.42 -6.65 -16.58
C MET A 42 -10.95 -7.05 -15.21
N ASN A 43 -10.13 -6.86 -14.21
CA ASN A 43 -10.55 -6.86 -12.80
C ASN A 43 -10.20 -5.49 -12.15
N GLN A 44 -10.69 -5.30 -10.94
CA GLN A 44 -10.51 -4.04 -10.21
C GLN A 44 -9.02 -3.68 -10.00
N VAL A 45 -8.18 -4.68 -9.71
CA VAL A 45 -6.74 -4.46 -9.51
C VAL A 45 -6.05 -3.98 -10.79
N LYS A 46 -6.36 -4.62 -11.91
CA LYS A 46 -5.83 -4.23 -13.23
C LYS A 46 -6.31 -2.82 -13.59
N HIS A 47 -7.57 -2.49 -13.33
CA HIS A 47 -8.07 -1.13 -13.53
C HIS A 47 -7.26 -0.08 -12.75
N TYR A 48 -6.94 -0.35 -11.48
CA TYR A 48 -6.14 0.57 -10.67
C TYR A 48 -4.71 0.72 -11.19
N ILE A 49 -4.09 -0.37 -11.66
CA ILE A 49 -2.76 -0.33 -12.29
C ILE A 49 -2.82 0.52 -13.56
N ASP A 50 -3.84 0.34 -14.41
CA ASP A 50 -4.01 1.11 -15.64
C ASP A 50 -4.18 2.60 -15.35
N VAL A 51 -4.96 2.97 -14.34
CA VAL A 51 -5.08 4.38 -13.90
C VAL A 51 -3.72 4.93 -13.49
N ILE A 52 -2.95 4.21 -12.66
CA ILE A 52 -1.61 4.64 -12.25
C ILE A 52 -0.69 4.79 -13.48
N SER A 53 -0.76 3.86 -14.43
CA SER A 53 0.06 3.88 -15.63
C SER A 53 -0.19 5.10 -16.51
N CYS A 54 -1.44 5.58 -16.58
CA CYS A 54 -1.79 6.80 -17.33
C CYS A 54 -1.07 8.04 -16.79
N TYR A 55 -0.75 8.08 -15.51
CA TYR A 55 -0.06 9.19 -14.85
C TYR A 55 1.42 8.90 -14.57
N LYS A 56 1.95 7.74 -14.99
CA LYS A 56 3.33 7.31 -14.71
C LYS A 56 4.34 8.43 -14.96
N LYS A 57 4.27 9.07 -16.13
CA LYS A 57 5.25 10.07 -16.58
C LYS A 57 5.37 11.25 -15.60
N ASP A 58 4.25 11.70 -15.06
CA ASP A 58 4.24 12.84 -14.14
C ASP A 58 4.53 12.41 -12.69
N LEU A 59 3.98 11.30 -12.26
CA LEU A 59 4.25 10.75 -10.94
C LEU A 59 5.74 10.45 -10.75
N ARG A 60 6.41 9.88 -11.75
CA ARG A 60 7.84 9.55 -11.71
C ARG A 60 8.76 10.77 -11.59
N LYS A 61 8.30 11.96 -11.92
CA LYS A 61 9.05 13.21 -11.68
C LYS A 61 9.12 13.56 -10.19
N VAL A 62 8.17 13.06 -9.40
CA VAL A 62 8.01 13.40 -7.98
C VAL A 62 8.44 12.25 -7.08
N THR A 63 8.04 11.01 -7.39
CA THR A 63 8.28 9.86 -6.54
C THR A 63 8.33 8.54 -7.31
N ASP A 64 9.02 7.55 -6.76
CA ASP A 64 8.97 6.15 -7.19
C ASP A 64 8.18 5.27 -6.21
N VAL A 65 7.49 5.87 -5.23
CA VAL A 65 6.79 5.15 -4.17
C VAL A 65 5.29 5.43 -4.23
N ILE A 66 4.52 4.36 -4.21
CA ILE A 66 3.06 4.40 -4.02
C ILE A 66 2.76 3.88 -2.62
N VAL A 67 1.95 4.62 -1.88
CA VAL A 67 1.41 4.15 -0.61
C VAL A 67 -0.06 3.77 -0.77
N ALA A 68 -0.42 2.56 -0.32
CA ALA A 68 -1.78 2.06 -0.44
C ALA A 68 -2.17 1.22 0.78
N ASP A 69 -3.46 0.96 0.95
CA ASP A 69 -3.96 0.15 2.06
C ASP A 69 -3.65 -1.36 1.88
N ALA A 70 -4.05 -2.17 2.87
CA ALA A 70 -3.78 -3.61 2.87
C ALA A 70 -4.46 -4.38 1.72
N PHE A 71 -5.49 -3.84 1.09
CA PHE A 71 -6.14 -4.45 -0.09
C PHE A 71 -5.15 -4.63 -1.24
N PHE A 72 -4.24 -3.67 -1.41
CA PHE A 72 -3.24 -3.67 -2.46
C PHE A 72 -1.99 -4.52 -2.15
N SER A 73 -1.93 -5.15 -0.98
CA SER A 73 -0.79 -6.02 -0.58
C SER A 73 -0.89 -7.40 -1.22
N ILE A 74 -1.14 -7.45 -2.51
CA ILE A 74 -1.27 -8.65 -3.34
C ILE A 74 -0.27 -8.63 -4.49
N ARG A 75 0.18 -9.82 -4.89
CA ARG A 75 1.24 -9.98 -5.87
C ARG A 75 0.90 -9.32 -7.22
N THR A 76 -0.32 -9.50 -7.72
CA THR A 76 -0.75 -8.94 -9.00
C THR A 76 -0.65 -7.43 -9.05
N PHE A 77 -1.00 -6.72 -7.96
CA PHE A 77 -0.84 -5.28 -7.88
C PHE A 77 0.64 -4.87 -7.80
N VAL A 78 1.41 -5.54 -6.93
CA VAL A 78 2.83 -5.25 -6.75
C VAL A 78 3.63 -5.47 -8.04
N ASP A 79 3.41 -6.60 -8.72
CA ASP A 79 4.06 -6.90 -9.99
C ASP A 79 3.67 -5.85 -11.06
N GLY A 80 2.36 -5.49 -11.14
CA GLY A 80 1.87 -4.51 -12.11
C GLY A 80 2.45 -3.10 -11.91
N ILE A 81 2.49 -2.57 -10.69
CA ILE A 81 3.10 -1.25 -10.46
C ILE A 81 4.62 -1.27 -10.67
N LYS A 82 5.27 -2.42 -10.43
CA LYS A 82 6.70 -2.59 -10.67
C LYS A 82 7.06 -2.53 -12.16
N GLU A 83 6.20 -2.99 -13.06
CA GLU A 83 6.36 -2.81 -14.51
C GLU A 83 6.37 -1.33 -14.89
N HIS A 84 5.76 -0.49 -14.06
CA HIS A 84 5.77 0.97 -14.20
C HIS A 84 6.85 1.64 -13.34
N GLU A 85 7.81 0.87 -12.80
CA GLU A 85 8.95 1.34 -12.00
C GLU A 85 8.54 1.98 -10.65
N PHE A 86 7.40 1.57 -10.09
CA PHE A 86 6.99 1.98 -8.76
C PHE A 86 7.23 0.90 -7.72
N HIS A 87 7.44 1.34 -6.50
CA HIS A 87 7.49 0.54 -5.30
C HIS A 87 6.24 0.74 -4.45
N LEU A 88 5.81 -0.30 -3.74
CA LEU A 88 4.67 -0.23 -2.83
C LEU A 88 5.14 -0.08 -1.38
N VAL A 89 4.57 0.87 -0.67
CA VAL A 89 4.51 0.90 0.79
C VAL A 89 3.09 0.58 1.22
N SER A 90 2.92 -0.44 2.05
CA SER A 90 1.61 -0.89 2.50
C SER A 90 1.69 -1.69 3.80
N ARG A 91 0.58 -2.31 4.19
CA ARG A 91 0.46 -3.14 5.38
C ARG A 91 0.07 -4.57 5.02
N PHE A 92 0.72 -5.54 5.63
CA PHE A 92 0.26 -6.92 5.62
C PHE A 92 -0.84 -7.19 6.64
N ARG A 93 -1.54 -8.30 6.47
CA ARG A 93 -2.35 -8.88 7.55
C ARG A 93 -1.42 -9.35 8.66
N ASP A 94 -1.89 -9.30 9.91
CA ASP A 94 -1.08 -9.65 11.09
C ASP A 94 -0.63 -11.12 11.11
N THR A 95 -1.23 -11.98 10.26
CA THR A 95 -0.91 -13.40 10.08
C THR A 95 -0.14 -13.69 8.79
N ALA A 96 0.46 -12.68 8.14
CA ALA A 96 1.14 -12.85 6.86
C ALA A 96 2.27 -13.90 6.92
N ASP A 97 2.40 -14.72 5.88
CA ASP A 97 3.46 -15.75 5.79
C ASP A 97 4.77 -15.13 5.33
N LEU A 98 5.58 -14.70 6.31
CA LEU A 98 6.88 -14.05 6.12
C LEU A 98 8.00 -14.93 6.64
N HIS A 99 9.15 -14.87 5.96
CA HIS A 99 10.32 -15.67 6.27
C HIS A 99 11.56 -14.81 6.42
N TYR A 100 12.46 -15.25 7.31
CA TYR A 100 13.81 -14.72 7.37
C TYR A 100 14.55 -15.05 6.07
N VAL A 101 15.32 -14.09 5.56
CA VAL A 101 16.20 -14.30 4.41
C VAL A 101 17.46 -14.98 4.90
N TYR A 102 17.91 -16.02 4.20
CA TYR A 102 19.18 -16.65 4.50
C TYR A 102 20.34 -15.74 4.08
N THR A 103 21.25 -15.49 5.01
CA THR A 103 22.44 -14.63 4.82
C THR A 103 23.74 -15.38 5.00
N GLY A 104 23.69 -16.69 5.29
CA GLY A 104 24.88 -17.53 5.48
C GLY A 104 25.60 -17.87 4.17
N PRO A 105 26.74 -18.55 4.27
CA PRO A 105 27.55 -18.93 3.13
C PRO A 105 26.81 -19.89 2.18
N ARG A 106 27.09 -19.75 0.88
CA ARG A 106 26.52 -20.66 -0.13
C ARG A 106 26.99 -22.08 0.10
N SER A 107 26.09 -23.04 0.17
CA SER A 107 26.43 -24.46 0.22
C SER A 107 27.27 -24.87 -0.99
N LYS A 108 28.34 -25.65 -0.76
CA LYS A 108 29.15 -26.26 -1.82
C LYS A 108 28.45 -27.48 -2.46
N LYS A 109 27.33 -27.96 -1.87
CA LYS A 109 26.59 -29.12 -2.38
C LYS A 109 25.77 -28.72 -3.62
N PRO A 110 25.63 -29.62 -4.62
CA PRO A 110 24.74 -29.40 -5.75
C PRO A 110 23.30 -29.20 -5.25
N GLY A 111 22.54 -28.37 -5.96
CA GLY A 111 21.14 -28.12 -5.63
C GLY A 111 20.78 -26.62 -5.57
N ARG A 112 19.50 -26.34 -5.34
CA ARG A 112 19.01 -24.97 -5.22
C ARG A 112 19.60 -24.28 -3.97
N PRO A 113 20.18 -23.10 -4.12
CA PRO A 113 20.69 -22.36 -2.97
C PRO A 113 19.62 -22.10 -1.91
N LYS A 114 19.99 -22.23 -0.64
CA LYS A 114 19.12 -21.86 0.47
C LYS A 114 18.83 -20.36 0.40
N MET A 115 17.58 -19.98 0.29
CA MET A 115 17.14 -18.57 0.21
C MET A 115 16.47 -18.10 1.48
N LEU A 116 15.86 -19.02 2.24
CA LEU A 116 15.05 -18.73 3.42
C LEU A 116 15.64 -19.42 4.64
N ASP A 117 15.48 -18.78 5.79
CA ASP A 117 16.03 -19.23 7.05
C ASP A 117 14.97 -19.32 8.16
N GLY A 118 13.87 -19.97 7.83
CA GLY A 118 12.75 -20.17 8.74
C GLY A 118 11.66 -19.11 8.59
N LYS A 119 10.50 -19.42 9.15
CA LYS A 119 9.33 -18.55 9.20
C LYS A 119 9.45 -17.58 10.37
N ILE A 120 8.97 -16.35 10.19
CA ILE A 120 8.87 -15.37 11.28
C ILE A 120 7.69 -15.75 12.17
N GLY A 121 7.96 -16.13 13.41
CA GLY A 121 6.97 -16.45 14.43
C GLY A 121 6.56 -15.20 15.21
N TYR A 122 5.34 -14.72 15.03
CA TYR A 122 4.89 -13.48 15.66
C TYR A 122 4.63 -13.59 17.17
N LYS A 123 4.56 -14.82 17.69
CA LYS A 123 4.44 -15.05 19.15
C LYS A 123 5.78 -15.02 19.85
N GLU A 124 6.84 -15.38 19.13
CA GLU A 124 8.22 -15.47 19.64
C GLU A 124 9.15 -14.86 18.58
N LEU A 125 9.24 -13.53 18.59
CA LEU A 125 10.08 -12.80 17.64
C LEU A 125 11.56 -12.93 18.04
N ASP A 126 12.40 -13.28 17.08
CA ASP A 126 13.85 -13.27 17.25
C ASP A 126 14.40 -11.86 17.01
N PHE A 127 14.47 -11.07 18.08
CA PHE A 127 14.94 -9.68 18.03
C PHE A 127 16.44 -9.56 17.67
N THR A 128 17.23 -10.64 17.78
CA THR A 128 18.64 -10.62 17.39
C THR A 128 18.82 -10.46 15.87
N ARG A 129 17.78 -10.74 15.11
CA ARG A 129 17.75 -10.66 13.64
C ARG A 129 17.08 -9.37 13.12
N MET A 130 16.74 -8.46 14.00
CA MET A 130 16.00 -7.25 13.71
C MET A 130 16.73 -6.03 14.26
N GLU A 131 16.62 -4.94 13.55
CA GLU A 131 17.05 -3.63 14.01
C GLU A 131 15.90 -2.94 14.72
N LYS A 132 16.14 -2.42 15.92
CA LYS A 132 15.14 -1.63 16.66
C LYS A 132 15.09 -0.22 16.09
N LEU A 133 13.89 0.24 15.79
CA LEU A 133 13.65 1.60 15.30
C LEU A 133 13.37 2.54 16.47
N HIS A 134 13.87 3.77 16.35
CA HIS A 134 13.61 4.86 17.28
C HIS A 134 12.73 5.89 16.60
N ILE A 135 11.41 5.83 16.86
CA ILE A 135 10.42 6.71 16.23
C ILE A 135 9.76 7.56 17.29
N GLU A 136 9.95 8.85 17.19
CA GLU A 136 9.37 9.83 18.10
C GLU A 136 7.84 9.76 18.09
N GLY A 137 7.23 9.78 19.29
CA GLY A 137 5.78 9.71 19.44
C GLY A 137 5.15 8.37 19.06
N LEU A 138 5.93 7.31 18.82
CA LEU A 138 5.39 5.97 18.62
C LEU A 138 5.29 5.22 19.95
N GLU A 139 4.07 4.92 20.38
CA GLU A 139 3.85 4.06 21.54
C GLU A 139 4.19 2.61 21.21
N GLY A 140 4.88 1.92 22.13
CA GLY A 140 5.34 0.55 21.95
C GLY A 140 6.75 0.47 21.35
N SER A 141 7.02 -0.59 20.59
CA SER A 141 8.33 -0.83 19.98
C SER A 141 8.21 -1.19 18.51
N ALA A 142 9.10 -0.68 17.68
CA ALA A 142 9.16 -1.03 16.27
C ALA A 142 10.51 -1.65 15.91
N TYR A 143 10.49 -2.64 15.03
CA TYR A 143 11.65 -3.36 14.55
C TYR A 143 11.62 -3.50 13.04
N THR A 144 12.77 -3.46 12.38
CA THR A 144 12.87 -3.63 10.93
C THR A 144 13.84 -4.75 10.56
N LEU A 145 13.56 -5.38 9.43
CA LEU A 145 14.43 -6.36 8.79
C LEU A 145 14.08 -6.50 7.31
N ILE A 146 14.97 -7.14 6.54
CA ILE A 146 14.63 -7.65 5.23
C ILE A 146 14.01 -9.03 5.37
N ALA A 147 12.74 -9.17 5.00
CA ALA A 147 12.00 -10.43 5.03
C ALA A 147 11.62 -10.88 3.61
N TYR A 148 11.33 -12.16 3.45
CA TYR A 148 10.75 -12.70 2.22
C TYR A 148 9.26 -12.94 2.42
N SER A 149 8.44 -12.33 1.57
CA SER A 149 6.99 -12.57 1.56
C SER A 149 6.65 -13.71 0.61
N LYS A 150 6.02 -14.77 1.14
CA LYS A 150 5.51 -15.89 0.33
C LYS A 150 4.38 -15.42 -0.61
N ALA A 151 3.51 -14.55 -0.11
CA ALA A 151 2.38 -14.03 -0.90
C ALA A 151 2.86 -13.18 -2.09
N LEU A 152 3.84 -12.30 -1.86
CA LEU A 152 4.40 -11.43 -2.90
C LEU A 152 5.52 -12.08 -3.71
N LYS A 153 6.04 -13.24 -3.26
CA LYS A 153 7.18 -13.97 -3.85
C LYS A 153 8.45 -13.11 -4.03
N GLN A 154 8.68 -12.16 -3.13
CA GLN A 154 9.85 -11.28 -3.15
C GLN A 154 10.31 -10.85 -1.76
N LYS A 155 11.53 -10.29 -1.70
CA LYS A 155 12.04 -9.63 -0.51
C LYS A 155 11.33 -8.28 -0.33
N VAL A 156 11.12 -7.91 0.93
CA VAL A 156 10.55 -6.63 1.33
C VAL A 156 11.31 -6.08 2.52
N ARG A 157 11.36 -4.76 2.67
CA ARG A 157 11.68 -4.12 3.95
C ARG A 157 10.46 -4.27 4.82
N LEU A 158 10.55 -5.05 5.88
CA LEU A 158 9.47 -5.29 6.84
C LEU A 158 9.67 -4.42 8.06
N VAL A 159 8.59 -3.85 8.56
CA VAL A 159 8.55 -3.22 9.88
C VAL A 159 7.47 -3.89 10.71
N ILE A 160 7.85 -4.36 11.89
CA ILE A 160 6.97 -4.96 12.89
C ILE A 160 6.79 -3.95 14.01
N TRP A 161 5.60 -3.41 14.15
CA TRP A 161 5.25 -2.55 15.27
C TRP A 161 4.50 -3.34 16.32
N ILE A 162 5.08 -3.43 17.52
CA ILE A 162 4.49 -4.06 18.70
C ILE A 162 3.86 -2.96 19.54
N MET A 163 2.55 -2.98 19.62
CA MET A 163 1.77 -2.01 20.40
C MET A 163 1.83 -2.29 21.91
N PRO A 164 1.53 -1.32 22.78
CA PRO A 164 1.53 -1.51 24.23
C PRO A 164 0.65 -2.67 24.74
N ASN A 165 -0.41 -3.00 24.00
CA ASN A 165 -1.29 -4.13 24.31
C ASN A 165 -0.77 -5.51 23.84
N GLY A 166 0.49 -5.59 23.39
CA GLY A 166 1.12 -6.80 22.89
C GLY A 166 0.71 -7.23 21.48
N LYS A 167 -0.27 -6.57 20.85
CA LYS A 167 -0.61 -6.83 19.45
C LYS A 167 0.44 -6.24 18.53
N HIS A 168 0.60 -6.84 17.34
CA HIS A 168 1.55 -6.34 16.34
C HIS A 168 0.83 -5.88 15.07
N LYS A 169 1.50 -5.02 14.31
CA LYS A 169 1.14 -4.64 12.94
C LYS A 169 2.36 -4.76 12.05
N LEU A 170 2.12 -5.15 10.80
CA LEU A 170 3.16 -5.44 9.82
C LEU A 170 3.08 -4.44 8.67
N PHE A 171 4.09 -3.58 8.56
CA PHE A 171 4.22 -2.65 7.44
C PHE A 171 5.38 -3.08 6.55
N PHE A 172 5.31 -2.76 5.28
CA PHE A 172 6.38 -3.13 4.37
C PHE A 172 6.58 -2.14 3.24
N SER A 173 7.78 -2.18 2.68
CA SER A 173 8.09 -1.59 1.38
C SER A 173 8.69 -2.65 0.46
N THR A 174 8.29 -2.61 -0.82
CA THR A 174 8.96 -3.40 -1.87
C THR A 174 10.32 -2.81 -2.27
N LYS A 175 10.59 -1.54 -1.92
CA LYS A 175 11.90 -0.90 -2.01
C LYS A 175 12.73 -1.27 -0.79
N THR A 176 13.53 -2.35 -0.92
CA THR A 176 14.29 -2.91 0.21
C THR A 176 15.38 -1.98 0.74
N SER A 177 15.81 -0.98 -0.05
CA SER A 177 16.76 0.06 0.36
C SER A 177 16.14 1.17 1.22
N MET A 178 14.80 1.24 1.31
CA MET A 178 14.11 2.20 2.18
C MET A 178 14.38 1.90 3.65
N SER A 179 14.51 2.92 4.49
CA SER A 179 14.64 2.75 5.94
C SER A 179 13.35 2.24 6.57
N GLY A 180 13.43 1.64 7.77
CA GLY A 180 12.22 1.21 8.48
C GLY A 180 11.37 2.40 8.95
N GLU A 181 12.02 3.49 9.32
CA GLU A 181 11.39 4.75 9.71
C GLU A 181 10.56 5.32 8.55
N ASP A 182 11.15 5.42 7.35
CA ASP A 182 10.46 5.92 6.15
C ASP A 182 9.23 5.09 5.82
N VAL A 183 9.33 3.76 5.95
CA VAL A 183 8.16 2.87 5.71
C VAL A 183 7.00 3.26 6.62
N LEU A 184 7.26 3.51 7.91
CA LEU A 184 6.21 3.91 8.85
C LEU A 184 5.71 5.33 8.61
N TYR A 185 6.60 6.30 8.37
CA TYR A 185 6.22 7.68 8.08
C TYR A 185 5.34 7.77 6.83
N ILE A 186 5.75 7.16 5.73
CA ILE A 186 4.99 7.13 4.48
C ILE A 186 3.65 6.42 4.66
N TYR A 187 3.63 5.28 5.38
CA TYR A 187 2.37 4.59 5.58
C TYR A 187 1.39 5.38 6.46
N ARG A 188 1.87 6.04 7.50
CA ARG A 188 1.03 6.91 8.37
C ARG A 188 0.46 8.09 7.59
N SER A 189 1.25 8.69 6.70
CA SER A 189 0.81 9.82 5.86
C SER A 189 -0.30 9.44 4.88
N ARG A 190 -0.46 8.14 4.55
CA ARG A 190 -1.58 7.64 3.73
C ARG A 190 -2.94 8.13 4.22
N PHE A 191 -3.09 8.31 5.53
CA PHE A 191 -4.35 8.73 6.12
C PHE A 191 -4.81 10.12 5.64
N GLN A 192 -3.91 10.94 5.13
CA GLN A 192 -4.24 12.27 4.61
C GLN A 192 -5.23 12.23 3.45
N ILE A 193 -5.25 11.15 2.65
CA ILE A 193 -6.24 11.01 1.58
C ILE A 193 -7.66 10.90 2.13
N GLU A 194 -7.83 10.32 3.32
CA GLU A 194 -9.13 10.20 3.99
C GLU A 194 -9.68 11.58 4.40
N PHE A 195 -8.79 12.50 4.79
CA PHE A 195 -9.16 13.89 5.04
C PHE A 195 -9.59 14.60 3.75
N CYS A 196 -8.88 14.43 2.64
CA CYS A 196 -9.32 14.97 1.34
C CYS A 196 -10.73 14.52 0.98
N PHE A 197 -11.03 13.23 1.12
CA PHE A 197 -12.38 12.71 0.86
C PHE A 197 -13.42 13.24 1.85
N ARG A 198 -13.07 13.35 3.14
CA ARG A 198 -13.96 13.89 4.16
C ARG A 198 -14.30 15.35 3.85
N ASP A 199 -13.30 16.15 3.58
CA ASP A 199 -13.46 17.59 3.34
C ASP A 199 -14.21 17.84 2.03
N ALA A 200 -13.93 17.05 0.99
CA ALA A 200 -14.68 17.10 -0.25
C ALA A 200 -16.18 16.77 -0.06
N LYS A 201 -16.51 15.82 0.81
CA LYS A 201 -17.90 15.52 1.15
C LYS A 201 -18.58 16.63 1.95
N GLN A 202 -17.86 17.25 2.89
CA GLN A 202 -18.42 18.23 3.80
C GLN A 202 -18.53 19.64 3.18
N PHE A 203 -17.53 20.07 2.41
CA PHE A 203 -17.37 21.48 2.05
C PHE A 203 -17.50 21.75 0.56
N THR A 204 -17.16 20.79 -0.33
CA THR A 204 -17.12 21.03 -1.78
C THR A 204 -18.12 20.22 -2.58
N GLY A 205 -19.03 19.52 -1.90
CA GLY A 205 -20.21 18.92 -2.53
C GLY A 205 -19.95 17.61 -3.28
N LEU A 206 -18.91 16.85 -2.94
CA LEU A 206 -18.59 15.55 -3.58
C LEU A 206 -19.81 14.59 -3.64
N THR A 207 -20.70 14.64 -2.65
CA THR A 207 -21.90 13.80 -2.58
C THR A 207 -23.16 14.47 -3.12
N HIS A 208 -23.10 15.72 -3.57
CA HIS A 208 -24.26 16.49 -4.02
C HIS A 208 -24.51 16.39 -5.52
N CYS A 209 -23.64 15.71 -6.25
CA CYS A 209 -23.77 15.54 -7.69
C CYS A 209 -25.02 14.72 -8.05
N GLN A 210 -25.90 15.29 -8.87
CA GLN A 210 -27.11 14.64 -9.41
C GLN A 210 -26.90 14.14 -10.84
N ALA A 211 -25.70 14.26 -11.39
CA ALA A 211 -25.40 13.81 -12.73
C ALA A 211 -25.53 12.29 -12.87
N ARG A 212 -25.95 11.83 -14.04
CA ARG A 212 -26.11 10.41 -14.37
C ARG A 212 -25.17 9.97 -15.48
N HIS A 213 -24.61 10.91 -16.25
CA HIS A 213 -23.66 10.62 -17.30
C HIS A 213 -22.23 10.55 -16.76
N LYS A 214 -21.47 9.57 -17.21
CA LYS A 214 -20.12 9.29 -16.73
C LYS A 214 -19.18 10.51 -16.78
N ASN A 215 -19.20 11.27 -17.88
CA ASN A 215 -18.34 12.45 -18.04
C ASN A 215 -18.72 13.57 -17.06
N GLN A 216 -20.01 13.74 -16.78
CA GLN A 216 -20.48 14.73 -15.80
C GLN A 216 -20.13 14.33 -14.38
N LEU A 217 -20.23 13.04 -14.05
CA LEU A 217 -19.78 12.49 -12.78
C LEU A 217 -18.26 12.66 -12.60
N ASP A 218 -17.48 12.33 -13.62
CA ASP A 218 -16.03 12.50 -13.61
C ASP A 218 -15.65 13.96 -13.40
N PHE A 219 -16.28 14.89 -14.12
CA PHE A 219 -16.09 16.32 -13.90
C PHE A 219 -16.44 16.73 -12.48
N SER A 220 -17.62 16.37 -11.99
CA SER A 220 -18.07 16.73 -10.65
C SER A 220 -17.15 16.22 -9.55
N TYR A 221 -16.70 14.97 -9.64
CA TYR A 221 -15.76 14.41 -8.65
C TYR A 221 -14.45 15.19 -8.62
N ASN A 222 -13.87 15.48 -9.79
CA ASN A 222 -12.60 16.19 -9.86
C ASN A 222 -12.72 17.69 -9.53
N ALA A 223 -13.89 18.30 -9.73
CA ALA A 223 -14.14 19.67 -9.32
C ALA A 223 -14.38 19.82 -7.80
N SER A 224 -14.69 18.72 -7.11
CA SER A 224 -14.93 18.70 -5.66
C SER A 224 -13.63 18.53 -4.84
N PHE A 225 -12.51 18.21 -5.46
CA PHE A 225 -11.19 18.08 -4.83
C PHE A 225 -10.28 19.26 -5.16
#